data_dc73b008e2f709f2ab58c221e5766dc2
#
_entry.id   dc73b008e2f709f2ab58c221e5766dc2
#
_cell.length_a   1.000
_cell.length_b   1.000
_cell.length_c   1.000
_cell.angle_alpha   90.00
_cell.angle_beta   90.00
_cell.angle_gamma   90.00
#
_symmetry.space_group_name_H-M   'P 1'
#
loop_
_entity.id
_entity.type
_entity.pdbx_description
1 polymer ?
#
loop_
_entity_poly.entity_id
_entity_poly.type
_entity_poly.pdbx_seq_one_letter_code
_entity_poly.pdbx_strand_id
1 'polypeptide(L)'
;MKIPLCTFGLTMLFTSAAGAAESGTVAVPPVLPVGDFAKTFAISGVVVSPDGRTLAYQAGLDKDWMMILRDWDTGKTHNIGSGAAPTTPVWLNGERVLYGTGASVDRDGRNSGGGPNPGTVLFARFKGAQKDDALALTYDAPIMGSYQPAFLIRHFRVQRFRTRLGGSILEVQNPGRVTGWLPDGEGAVKIGVEDDGLRTRVLHRNAENEPWSVPAGLDFAQDKVRVRGLSADGRTLYATLPSESGRWALHSYDLEKQQVGELLLGHDLYDVDPHLILAPGTRELLGVNWLAEKARTFWFHAGMAEVQRAIDQARPGMINSVTSLSDDLQRMVILSWSARDPGTYFQFDLAKKELKPLFPLRPWVRPAQMAEVFPASYKSRDGLTIRGYLTIPAGREAKRLPLVVRPASTPWSRVAPDYDADVQFLANRGYAVLEINARGSSGYGQEFHEKGKRRIGREVQRDIADGARWAIEQGIADPTRVAVMGEAFGGYSAVIGVVQNPGLYRCAISIDGVADWPAQLAYLARLDASGYPRTKDYYGDPQADAAELADISPINHIGEIGSPLLLVYGNVEFSPRASARAFAAALAKANKPHEFVAKFDEIEGFNMPKPRAELLGRIERFLAQHMAPPAAQK
;
A
#
# COMPACT_ATOMS: atom_id res chain seq x y z
N MET A 1 -23.99 10.41 6.57
CA MET A 1 -23.84 11.87 6.45
C MET A 1 -23.16 12.17 5.12
N LYS A 2 -23.87 12.81 4.17
CA LYS A 2 -23.26 13.24 2.89
C LYS A 2 -22.42 14.46 3.17
N ILE A 3 -21.12 14.41 2.85
CA ILE A 3 -20.28 15.60 2.88
C ILE A 3 -20.68 16.45 1.66
N PRO A 4 -21.14 17.71 1.81
CA PRO A 4 -21.55 18.51 0.68
C PRO A 4 -20.37 18.79 -0.24
N LEU A 5 -20.60 18.68 -1.55
CA LEU A 5 -19.72 19.11 -2.61
C LEU A 5 -19.44 20.61 -2.47
N CYS A 6 -18.19 20.97 -2.19
CA CYS A 6 -17.64 22.18 -2.78
C CYS A 6 -17.38 21.85 -4.25
N THR A 7 -18.27 22.29 -5.12
CA THR A 7 -18.09 22.29 -6.57
C THR A 7 -16.89 23.19 -6.91
N PHE A 8 -15.71 22.60 -6.95
CA PHE A 8 -14.59 23.18 -7.67
C PHE A 8 -14.62 22.60 -9.09
N GLY A 9 -15.18 23.38 -9.99
CA GLY A 9 -14.95 23.21 -11.41
C GLY A 9 -13.45 23.32 -11.67
N LEU A 10 -12.78 22.20 -11.91
CA LEU A 10 -11.36 22.14 -12.22
C LEU A 10 -11.17 22.41 -13.72
N THR A 11 -11.31 23.69 -14.09
CA THR A 11 -10.54 24.22 -15.21
C THR A 11 -9.23 24.66 -14.58
N MET A 12 -8.15 23.90 -14.73
CA MET A 12 -6.82 24.37 -14.36
C MET A 12 -6.41 25.49 -15.31
N LEU A 13 -6.83 26.70 -14.99
CA LEU A 13 -6.08 27.90 -15.30
C LEU A 13 -4.95 27.96 -14.28
N PHE A 14 -3.70 27.84 -14.72
CA PHE A 14 -2.55 28.29 -13.96
C PHE A 14 -2.67 29.81 -13.77
N THR A 15 -3.59 30.23 -12.94
CA THR A 15 -3.53 31.56 -12.37
C THR A 15 -2.53 31.50 -11.24
N SER A 16 -1.40 32.16 -11.43
CA SER A 16 -0.47 32.51 -10.36
C SER A 16 -1.29 32.92 -9.13
N ALA A 17 -1.28 32.09 -8.08
CA ALA A 17 -1.62 32.55 -6.74
C ALA A 17 -0.50 33.50 -6.33
N ALA A 18 -0.67 34.78 -6.69
CA ALA A 18 0.08 35.89 -6.15
C ALA A 18 -0.42 36.16 -4.73
N GLY A 19 -0.14 35.25 -3.81
CA GLY A 19 0.06 35.56 -2.42
C GLY A 19 1.52 35.93 -2.29
N ALA A 20 1.82 37.14 -1.86
CA ALA A 20 3.15 37.69 -1.70
C ALA A 20 4.03 36.81 -0.80
N ALA A 21 4.66 35.84 -1.40
CA ALA A 21 5.91 35.26 -0.95
C ALA A 21 7.00 35.95 -1.79
N GLU A 22 7.98 36.51 -1.13
CA GLU A 22 9.17 37.07 -1.74
C GLU A 22 9.65 36.18 -2.89
N SER A 23 9.88 36.76 -4.06
CA SER A 23 10.38 36.10 -5.26
C SER A 23 11.85 35.73 -5.11
N GLY A 24 12.14 34.86 -4.15
CA GLY A 24 13.38 34.12 -4.10
C GLY A 24 13.25 32.95 -5.06
N THR A 25 14.05 32.89 -6.12
CA THR A 25 14.23 31.71 -6.94
C THR A 25 14.57 30.55 -6.00
N VAL A 26 13.66 29.58 -5.87
CA VAL A 26 13.93 28.37 -5.07
C VAL A 26 15.13 27.68 -5.71
N ALA A 27 16.25 27.67 -5.00
CA ALA A 27 17.49 27.09 -5.51
C ALA A 27 17.28 25.60 -5.79
N VAL A 28 17.79 25.11 -6.92
CA VAL A 28 17.78 23.69 -7.22
C VAL A 28 18.58 22.97 -6.13
N PRO A 29 17.99 21.99 -5.43
CA PRO A 29 18.69 21.27 -4.38
C PRO A 29 19.86 20.47 -4.96
N PRO A 30 20.90 20.16 -4.15
CA PRO A 30 22.00 19.32 -4.59
C PRO A 30 21.52 17.91 -4.97
N VAL A 31 22.27 17.26 -5.85
CA VAL A 31 22.06 15.83 -6.14
C VAL A 31 22.47 15.05 -4.89
N LEU A 32 21.51 14.36 -4.28
CA LEU A 32 21.72 13.61 -3.05
C LEU A 32 22.32 12.23 -3.36
N PRO A 33 23.08 11.65 -2.41
CA PRO A 33 23.62 10.30 -2.58
C PRO A 33 22.54 9.26 -2.86
N VAL A 34 22.76 8.36 -3.79
CA VAL A 34 21.84 7.26 -4.14
C VAL A 34 21.44 6.45 -2.89
N GLY A 35 22.42 6.21 -1.99
CA GLY A 35 22.19 5.47 -0.75
C GLY A 35 21.13 6.09 0.16
N ASP A 36 20.91 7.41 0.11
CA ASP A 36 19.90 8.06 0.96
C ASP A 36 18.46 7.71 0.55
N PHE A 37 18.24 7.37 -0.72
CA PHE A 37 16.95 6.86 -1.22
C PHE A 37 16.79 5.34 -1.04
N ALA A 38 17.89 4.61 -0.93
CA ALA A 38 17.90 3.16 -0.79
C ALA A 38 17.72 2.68 0.67
N LYS A 39 18.05 3.50 1.66
CA LYS A 39 17.91 3.17 3.09
C LYS A 39 16.43 2.95 3.47
N THR A 40 16.19 1.96 4.33
CA THR A 40 14.88 1.70 4.93
C THR A 40 14.56 2.69 6.06
N PHE A 41 13.38 2.57 6.65
CA PHE A 41 13.02 3.35 7.84
C PHE A 41 13.90 2.97 9.02
N ALA A 42 14.21 3.96 9.87
CA ALA A 42 14.97 3.72 11.11
C ALA A 42 14.07 3.28 12.28
N ILE A 43 12.77 3.55 12.20
CA ILE A 43 11.76 3.29 13.23
C ILE A 43 10.52 2.65 12.61
N SER A 44 9.92 1.70 13.30
CA SER A 44 8.68 1.05 12.89
C SER A 44 7.76 0.78 14.07
N GLY A 45 6.45 0.85 13.83
CA GLY A 45 5.41 0.34 14.71
C GLY A 45 5.34 1.00 16.09
N VAL A 46 5.35 2.33 16.19
CA VAL A 46 5.24 3.02 17.48
C VAL A 46 3.84 2.90 18.04
N VAL A 47 3.69 2.27 19.22
CA VAL A 47 2.40 2.09 19.90
C VAL A 47 2.49 2.48 21.37
N VAL A 48 1.45 3.09 21.91
CA VAL A 48 1.32 3.42 23.33
C VAL A 48 0.65 2.27 24.08
N SER A 49 1.10 2.01 25.31
CA SER A 49 0.45 1.03 26.20
C SER A 49 -0.97 1.44 26.58
N PRO A 50 -1.84 0.49 26.94
CA PRO A 50 -3.21 0.75 27.39
C PRO A 50 -3.33 1.80 28.49
N ASP A 51 -2.43 1.76 29.45
CA ASP A 51 -2.37 2.71 30.58
C ASP A 51 -1.69 4.04 30.23
N GLY A 52 -1.26 4.20 28.98
CA GLY A 52 -0.60 5.41 28.48
C GLY A 52 0.86 5.60 28.91
N ARG A 53 1.44 4.74 29.75
CA ARG A 53 2.73 5.01 30.41
C ARG A 53 3.96 4.64 29.60
N THR A 54 3.82 3.76 28.59
CA THR A 54 4.96 3.21 27.87
C THR A 54 4.71 3.21 26.37
N LEU A 55 5.71 3.62 25.61
CA LEU A 55 5.76 3.40 24.16
C LEU A 55 6.51 2.11 23.87
N ALA A 56 6.02 1.34 22.92
CA ALA A 56 6.71 0.20 22.36
C ALA A 56 6.95 0.45 20.86
N TYR A 57 8.16 0.21 20.38
CA TYR A 57 8.51 0.38 18.97
C TYR A 57 9.74 -0.44 18.61
N GLN A 58 9.95 -0.63 17.31
CA GLN A 58 11.18 -1.21 16.80
C GLN A 58 12.05 -0.14 16.17
N ALA A 59 13.35 -0.20 16.44
CA ALA A 59 14.36 0.66 15.86
C ALA A 59 15.50 -0.17 15.28
N GLY A 60 16.03 0.23 14.13
CA GLY A 60 17.14 -0.49 13.51
C GLY A 60 17.47 0.02 12.14
N LEU A 61 18.53 -0.55 11.57
CA LEU A 61 18.95 -0.36 10.19
C LEU A 61 19.18 -1.74 9.59
N ASP A 62 18.71 -1.93 8.37
CA ASP A 62 18.85 -3.17 7.60
C ASP A 62 18.23 -4.38 8.31
N LYS A 63 19.06 -5.30 8.80
CA LYS A 63 18.61 -6.55 9.47
C LYS A 63 18.65 -6.47 10.99
N ASP A 64 19.24 -5.41 11.53
CA ASP A 64 19.49 -5.27 12.97
C ASP A 64 18.37 -4.46 13.64
N TRP A 65 17.21 -5.07 13.75
CA TRP A 65 16.06 -4.47 14.44
C TRP A 65 16.03 -4.83 15.91
N MET A 66 15.83 -3.82 16.74
CA MET A 66 15.70 -3.96 18.21
C MET A 66 14.31 -3.52 18.65
N MET A 67 13.73 -4.28 19.57
CA MET A 67 12.53 -3.89 20.30
C MET A 67 12.90 -2.96 21.46
N ILE A 68 12.26 -1.79 21.54
CA ILE A 68 12.52 -0.76 22.52
C ILE A 68 11.21 -0.41 23.25
N LEU A 69 11.28 -0.39 24.58
CA LEU A 69 10.27 0.19 25.43
C LEU A 69 10.77 1.54 25.94
N ARG A 70 9.91 2.56 25.88
CA ARG A 70 10.22 3.93 26.29
C ARG A 70 9.16 4.43 27.25
N ASP A 71 9.57 4.88 28.42
CA ASP A 71 8.69 5.56 29.36
C ASP A 71 8.15 6.87 28.73
N TRP A 72 6.85 7.08 28.84
CA TRP A 72 6.16 8.19 28.19
C TRP A 72 6.60 9.57 28.70
N ASP A 73 6.71 9.72 30.02
CA ASP A 73 6.96 11.01 30.64
C ASP A 73 8.47 11.32 30.74
N THR A 74 9.28 10.35 31.14
CA THR A 74 10.73 10.55 31.37
C THR A 74 11.56 10.34 30.09
N GLY A 75 11.03 9.62 29.12
CA GLY A 75 11.75 9.24 27.92
C GLY A 75 12.82 8.17 28.12
N LYS A 76 12.94 7.58 29.32
CA LYS A 76 13.88 6.51 29.60
C LYS A 76 13.56 5.27 28.75
N THR A 77 14.56 4.67 28.15
CA THR A 77 14.42 3.53 27.23
C THR A 77 15.01 2.24 27.82
N HIS A 78 14.40 1.11 27.44
CA HIS A 78 14.90 -0.23 27.69
C HIS A 78 14.93 -1.01 26.38
N ASN A 79 16.10 -1.54 26.04
CA ASN A 79 16.26 -2.42 24.89
C ASN A 79 15.92 -3.85 25.31
N ILE A 80 14.98 -4.49 24.60
CA ILE A 80 14.45 -5.80 24.99
C ILE A 80 15.13 -6.95 24.25
N GLY A 81 15.78 -6.68 23.13
CA GLY A 81 16.46 -7.69 22.35
C GLY A 81 16.34 -7.45 20.85
N SER A 82 17.15 -8.17 20.06
CA SER A 82 17.09 -8.17 18.61
C SER A 82 15.88 -8.96 18.14
N GLY A 83 15.14 -8.42 17.18
CA GLY A 83 14.03 -9.08 16.50
C GLY A 83 14.38 -9.33 15.02
N ALA A 84 13.73 -10.33 14.44
CA ALA A 84 13.61 -10.44 12.99
C ALA A 84 12.85 -9.22 12.44
N ALA A 85 12.56 -9.19 11.14
CA ALA A 85 11.90 -8.10 10.39
C ALA A 85 10.96 -7.18 11.20
N PRO A 86 10.89 -5.88 10.89
CA PRO A 86 10.10 -4.92 11.64
C PRO A 86 8.60 -5.25 11.60
N THR A 87 7.98 -5.34 12.77
CA THR A 87 6.55 -5.56 12.95
C THR A 87 6.00 -4.51 13.91
N THR A 88 4.73 -4.13 13.76
CA THR A 88 4.08 -3.27 14.76
C THR A 88 3.84 -4.06 16.04
N PRO A 89 4.37 -3.65 17.20
CA PRO A 89 4.11 -4.33 18.46
C PRO A 89 2.64 -4.30 18.86
N VAL A 90 2.18 -5.29 19.62
CA VAL A 90 0.80 -5.37 20.11
C VAL A 90 0.80 -5.50 21.63
N TRP A 91 0.22 -4.53 22.31
CA TRP A 91 0.00 -4.61 23.76
C TRP A 91 -1.15 -5.56 24.09
N LEU A 92 -0.89 -6.59 24.87
CA LEU A 92 -1.92 -7.49 25.43
C LEU A 92 -2.69 -6.81 26.54
N ASN A 93 -1.96 -6.06 27.38
CA ASN A 93 -2.46 -5.27 28.52
C ASN A 93 -1.44 -4.19 28.86
N GLY A 94 -1.57 -3.47 29.97
CA GLY A 94 -0.61 -2.45 30.40
C GLY A 94 0.77 -2.98 30.79
N GLU A 95 0.93 -4.29 30.92
CA GLU A 95 2.15 -4.93 31.43
C GLU A 95 2.92 -5.76 30.39
N ARG A 96 2.26 -6.25 29.30
CA ARG A 96 2.85 -7.23 28.39
C ARG A 96 2.64 -6.87 26.92
N VAL A 97 3.70 -7.01 26.12
CA VAL A 97 3.71 -6.68 24.70
C VAL A 97 4.22 -7.86 23.84
N LEU A 98 3.61 -8.04 22.68
CA LEU A 98 4.06 -8.93 21.59
C LEU A 98 4.89 -8.15 20.59
N TYR A 99 5.94 -8.78 20.02
CA TYR A 99 6.79 -8.15 19.01
C TYR A 99 7.49 -9.19 18.11
N GLY A 100 8.09 -8.72 17.02
CA GLY A 100 8.85 -9.56 16.09
C GLY A 100 8.01 -10.67 15.47
N THR A 101 8.54 -11.87 15.39
CA THR A 101 7.87 -13.04 14.80
C THR A 101 7.17 -13.92 15.84
N GLY A 102 6.75 -13.35 16.98
CA GLY A 102 6.01 -14.06 18.02
C GLY A 102 6.72 -14.15 19.36
N ALA A 103 7.53 -13.18 19.69
CA ALA A 103 8.06 -13.00 21.04
C ALA A 103 7.13 -12.13 21.89
N SER A 104 7.15 -12.34 23.21
CA SER A 104 6.43 -11.51 24.17
C SER A 104 7.29 -11.23 25.39
N VAL A 105 7.07 -10.07 26.03
CA VAL A 105 7.85 -9.64 27.20
C VAL A 105 7.02 -8.73 28.07
N ASP A 106 7.31 -8.72 29.39
CA ASP A 106 6.72 -7.76 30.30
C ASP A 106 7.37 -6.37 30.13
N ARG A 107 6.65 -5.32 30.52
CA ARG A 107 7.06 -3.91 30.38
C ARG A 107 8.41 -3.59 31.01
N ASP A 108 8.81 -4.32 32.05
CA ASP A 108 10.13 -4.17 32.70
C ASP A 108 11.25 -4.95 32.00
N GLY A 109 10.98 -5.58 30.89
CA GLY A 109 11.93 -6.40 30.12
C GLY A 109 12.13 -7.81 30.67
N ARG A 110 11.32 -8.23 31.65
CA ARG A 110 11.40 -9.56 32.25
C ARG A 110 10.36 -10.51 31.67
N ASN A 111 10.42 -11.77 32.13
CA ASN A 111 9.44 -12.80 31.77
C ASN A 111 9.18 -12.90 30.26
N SER A 112 10.25 -13.00 29.49
CA SER A 112 10.12 -13.26 28.06
C SER A 112 9.41 -14.58 27.79
N GLY A 113 8.61 -14.63 26.73
CA GLY A 113 7.84 -15.80 26.33
C GLY A 113 7.55 -15.80 24.83
N GLY A 114 6.98 -16.89 24.37
CA GLY A 114 6.47 -16.99 22.99
C GLY A 114 5.05 -16.43 22.85
N GLY A 115 4.61 -16.27 21.61
CA GLY A 115 3.27 -15.82 21.28
C GLY A 115 3.04 -15.90 19.76
N PRO A 116 1.89 -15.44 19.28
CA PRO A 116 1.64 -15.32 17.85
C PRO A 116 2.45 -14.16 17.27
N ASN A 117 2.66 -14.19 15.94
CA ASN A 117 3.16 -13.03 15.22
C ASN A 117 2.18 -11.85 15.42
N PRO A 118 2.63 -10.65 15.84
CA PRO A 118 1.77 -9.49 16.02
C PRO A 118 0.88 -9.18 14.80
N GLY A 119 1.38 -9.39 13.58
CA GLY A 119 0.61 -9.19 12.35
C GLY A 119 -0.55 -10.15 12.13
N THR A 120 -0.70 -11.19 12.95
CA THR A 120 -1.80 -12.16 12.89
C THR A 120 -2.78 -12.04 14.05
N VAL A 121 -2.57 -11.09 14.97
CA VAL A 121 -3.42 -10.93 16.17
C VAL A 121 -4.78 -10.39 15.79
N LEU A 122 -5.84 -11.12 16.14
CA LEU A 122 -7.22 -10.71 16.00
C LEU A 122 -7.74 -9.99 17.25
N PHE A 123 -7.36 -10.48 18.41
CA PHE A 123 -7.80 -9.95 19.70
C PHE A 123 -6.75 -10.20 20.78
N ALA A 124 -6.51 -9.20 21.63
CA ALA A 124 -5.44 -9.23 22.62
C ALA A 124 -5.83 -8.58 23.97
N ARG A 125 -7.12 -8.33 24.21
CA ARG A 125 -7.58 -7.55 25.36
C ARG A 125 -8.46 -8.37 26.31
N PHE A 126 -8.05 -9.59 26.58
CA PHE A 126 -8.71 -10.46 27.55
C PHE A 126 -8.61 -9.90 28.98
N LYS A 127 -9.55 -10.27 29.82
CA LYS A 127 -9.61 -9.87 31.24
C LYS A 127 -9.32 -11.06 32.16
N GLY A 128 -9.05 -10.78 33.43
CA GLY A 128 -8.85 -11.80 34.45
C GLY A 128 -7.66 -12.73 34.20
N ALA A 129 -7.86 -14.02 34.33
CA ALA A 129 -6.80 -15.03 34.17
C ALA A 129 -6.25 -15.13 32.75
N GLN A 130 -6.99 -14.65 31.75
CA GLN A 130 -6.63 -14.69 30.35
C GLN A 130 -5.99 -13.38 29.85
N LYS A 131 -5.71 -12.42 30.72
CA LYS A 131 -5.19 -11.08 30.33
C LYS A 131 -3.89 -11.11 29.52
N ASP A 132 -3.13 -12.18 29.59
CA ASP A 132 -1.89 -12.39 28.83
C ASP A 132 -2.07 -13.28 27.60
N ASP A 133 -3.32 -13.63 27.24
CA ASP A 133 -3.62 -14.42 26.04
C ASP A 133 -3.82 -13.54 24.80
N ALA A 134 -3.70 -14.14 23.62
CA ALA A 134 -4.00 -13.51 22.34
C ALA A 134 -4.70 -14.49 21.40
N LEU A 135 -5.75 -14.04 20.71
CA LEU A 135 -6.28 -14.75 19.54
C LEU A 135 -5.51 -14.35 18.31
N ALA A 136 -5.10 -15.31 17.52
CA ALA A 136 -4.40 -15.06 16.28
C ALA A 136 -4.81 -16.01 15.16
N LEU A 137 -4.63 -15.53 13.93
CA LEU A 137 -4.77 -16.31 12.71
C LEU A 137 -3.62 -17.30 12.57
N THR A 138 -3.94 -18.56 12.28
CA THR A 138 -2.96 -19.57 11.90
C THR A 138 -3.46 -20.33 10.68
N TYR A 139 -2.56 -20.88 9.89
CA TYR A 139 -2.88 -21.70 8.73
C TYR A 139 -1.88 -22.85 8.64
N ASP A 140 -2.33 -23.95 8.04
CA ASP A 140 -1.44 -25.07 7.73
C ASP A 140 -0.63 -24.70 6.49
N ALA A 141 0.58 -24.19 6.69
CA ALA A 141 1.49 -23.97 5.57
C ALA A 141 2.06 -25.33 5.12
N PRO A 142 2.03 -25.68 3.84
CA PRO A 142 2.98 -26.65 3.35
C PRO A 142 4.38 -26.11 3.63
N ILE A 143 5.26 -26.95 4.19
CA ILE A 143 6.65 -26.62 4.52
C ILE A 143 7.41 -26.42 3.20
N MET A 144 7.24 -25.27 2.58
CA MET A 144 8.03 -24.82 1.44
C MET A 144 8.54 -23.43 1.75
N GLY A 145 9.80 -23.34 2.17
CA GLY A 145 10.56 -22.11 2.31
C GLY A 145 9.91 -21.01 3.17
N SER A 146 10.70 -20.24 3.84
CA SER A 146 10.26 -19.22 4.83
C SER A 146 9.56 -17.98 4.26
N TYR A 147 9.35 -17.90 2.95
CA TYR A 147 8.72 -16.74 2.30
C TYR A 147 7.51 -17.17 1.46
N GLN A 148 6.34 -16.62 1.77
CA GLN A 148 5.12 -16.82 1.00
C GLN A 148 4.56 -15.47 0.53
N PRO A 149 4.23 -15.32 -0.76
CA PRO A 149 3.72 -14.06 -1.29
C PRO A 149 2.47 -13.57 -0.55
N ALA A 150 2.41 -12.26 -0.30
CA ALA A 150 1.30 -11.65 0.44
C ALA A 150 -0.06 -11.73 -0.29
N PHE A 151 -0.05 -12.00 -1.60
CA PHE A 151 -1.25 -12.08 -2.42
C PHE A 151 -1.94 -13.45 -2.42
N LEU A 152 -1.34 -14.47 -1.77
CA LEU A 152 -1.95 -15.80 -1.72
C LEU A 152 -3.20 -15.81 -0.85
N ILE A 153 -4.28 -16.42 -1.35
CA ILE A 153 -5.47 -16.68 -0.54
C ILE A 153 -5.15 -17.78 0.47
N ARG A 154 -5.27 -17.45 1.75
CA ARG A 154 -5.01 -18.36 2.87
C ARG A 154 -6.28 -18.62 3.66
N HIS A 155 -6.51 -19.88 3.99
CA HIS A 155 -7.64 -20.30 4.82
C HIS A 155 -7.18 -20.40 6.28
N PHE A 156 -7.61 -19.47 7.11
CA PHE A 156 -7.16 -19.37 8.48
C PHE A 156 -8.08 -20.09 9.46
N ARG A 157 -7.48 -20.68 10.48
CA ARG A 157 -8.12 -21.05 11.75
C ARG A 157 -7.74 -20.04 12.83
N VAL A 158 -8.46 -20.02 13.93
CA VAL A 158 -8.16 -19.15 15.08
C VAL A 158 -7.60 -19.99 16.21
N GLN A 159 -6.46 -19.55 16.74
CA GLN A 159 -5.86 -20.14 17.93
C GLN A 159 -5.71 -19.09 19.02
N ARG A 160 -5.93 -19.53 20.27
CA ARG A 160 -5.63 -18.77 21.48
C ARG A 160 -4.23 -19.15 21.95
N PHE A 161 -3.35 -18.18 21.99
CA PHE A 161 -1.98 -18.31 22.47
C PHE A 161 -1.89 -17.87 23.92
N ARG A 162 -1.30 -18.69 24.78
CA ARG A 162 -1.01 -18.40 26.18
C ARG A 162 0.42 -17.88 26.28
N THR A 163 0.60 -16.57 26.14
CA THR A 163 1.95 -15.98 25.98
C THR A 163 2.85 -16.13 27.18
N ARG A 164 2.30 -16.28 28.40
CA ARG A 164 3.06 -16.46 29.63
C ARG A 164 3.31 -17.93 29.97
N LEU A 165 2.33 -18.79 29.72
CA LEU A 165 2.41 -20.21 30.04
C LEU A 165 3.02 -21.06 28.91
N GLY A 166 3.03 -20.51 27.72
CA GLY A 166 3.38 -21.21 26.48
C GLY A 166 2.25 -22.04 25.89
N GLY A 167 2.39 -22.38 24.61
CA GLY A 167 1.42 -23.18 23.86
C GLY A 167 0.21 -22.41 23.33
N SER A 168 -0.62 -23.11 22.57
CA SER A 168 -1.85 -22.58 21.98
C SER A 168 -2.99 -23.60 22.06
N ILE A 169 -4.21 -23.11 22.00
CA ILE A 169 -5.44 -23.91 21.97
C ILE A 169 -6.19 -23.52 20.69
N LEU A 170 -6.70 -24.52 19.98
CA LEU A 170 -7.58 -24.26 18.84
C LEU A 170 -8.89 -23.66 19.34
N GLU A 171 -9.21 -22.44 18.91
CA GLU A 171 -10.44 -21.72 19.27
C GLU A 171 -11.52 -21.90 18.22
N VAL A 172 -11.15 -21.76 16.93
CA VAL A 172 -12.09 -21.94 15.81
C VAL A 172 -11.42 -22.71 14.69
N GLN A 173 -11.99 -23.89 14.39
CA GLN A 173 -11.64 -24.65 13.19
C GLN A 173 -12.25 -23.96 11.97
N ASN A 174 -11.49 -23.86 10.88
CA ASN A 174 -12.02 -23.33 9.64
C ASN A 174 -13.07 -24.30 9.05
N PRO A 175 -14.33 -23.87 8.85
CA PRO A 175 -15.39 -24.74 8.33
C PRO A 175 -15.29 -24.97 6.82
N GLY A 176 -14.39 -24.26 6.11
CA GLY A 176 -14.26 -24.36 4.67
C GLY A 176 -13.15 -23.47 4.11
N ARG A 177 -13.51 -22.35 3.48
CA ARG A 177 -12.59 -21.43 2.80
C ARG A 177 -12.54 -20.06 3.47
N VAL A 178 -12.62 -20.01 4.81
CA VAL A 178 -12.60 -18.75 5.55
C VAL A 178 -11.19 -18.14 5.53
N THR A 179 -11.10 -16.92 5.03
CA THR A 179 -9.87 -16.15 4.85
C THR A 179 -9.70 -15.03 5.86
N GLY A 180 -10.76 -14.71 6.62
CA GLY A 180 -10.74 -13.68 7.65
C GLY A 180 -11.74 -13.97 8.76
N TRP A 181 -11.43 -13.55 9.98
CA TRP A 181 -12.25 -13.73 11.17
C TRP A 181 -12.38 -12.43 11.96
N LEU A 182 -13.55 -12.18 12.56
CA LEU A 182 -13.77 -11.04 13.44
C LEU A 182 -14.32 -11.51 14.79
N PRO A 183 -13.62 -11.20 15.87
CA PRO A 183 -14.14 -11.34 17.24
C PRO A 183 -14.95 -10.11 17.65
N ASP A 184 -15.84 -10.30 18.61
CA ASP A 184 -16.52 -9.22 19.32
C ASP A 184 -15.59 -8.56 20.37
N GLY A 185 -16.15 -7.69 21.22
CA GLY A 185 -15.40 -6.95 22.24
C GLY A 185 -14.88 -7.81 23.39
N GLU A 186 -15.35 -9.04 23.53
CA GLU A 186 -14.89 -10.01 24.55
C GLU A 186 -13.96 -11.09 23.98
N GLY A 187 -13.75 -11.08 22.66
CA GLY A 187 -12.90 -12.03 21.97
C GLY A 187 -13.65 -13.25 21.43
N ALA A 188 -14.98 -13.32 21.54
CA ALA A 188 -15.74 -14.40 20.92
C ALA A 188 -15.79 -14.21 19.39
N VAL A 189 -15.34 -15.22 18.64
CA VAL A 189 -15.29 -15.15 17.19
C VAL A 189 -16.68 -15.40 16.61
N LYS A 190 -17.28 -14.35 16.05
CA LYS A 190 -18.67 -14.36 15.56
C LYS A 190 -18.80 -14.25 14.05
N ILE A 191 -17.80 -13.72 13.37
CA ILE A 191 -17.83 -13.50 11.92
C ILE A 191 -16.68 -14.25 11.26
N GLY A 192 -16.98 -14.95 10.16
CA GLY A 192 -16.03 -15.47 9.21
C GLY A 192 -16.26 -14.84 7.83
N VAL A 193 -15.19 -14.54 7.10
CA VAL A 193 -15.25 -14.13 5.70
C VAL A 193 -14.74 -15.27 4.84
N GLU A 194 -15.62 -15.90 4.09
CA GLU A 194 -15.27 -17.01 3.20
C GLU A 194 -15.02 -16.49 1.79
N ASP A 195 -14.03 -17.05 1.10
CA ASP A 195 -13.64 -16.69 -0.27
C ASP A 195 -13.55 -17.96 -1.14
N ASP A 196 -14.29 -18.01 -2.23
CA ASP A 196 -14.28 -19.13 -3.18
C ASP A 196 -13.25 -18.95 -4.32
N GLY A 197 -12.46 -17.89 -4.27
CA GLY A 197 -11.50 -17.51 -5.30
C GLY A 197 -12.04 -16.53 -6.33
N LEU A 198 -13.36 -16.28 -6.35
CA LEU A 198 -14.02 -15.27 -7.19
C LEU A 198 -14.85 -14.30 -6.35
N ARG A 199 -15.53 -14.81 -5.33
CA ARG A 199 -16.53 -14.08 -4.55
C ARG A 199 -16.33 -14.32 -3.07
N THR A 200 -16.84 -13.41 -2.26
CA THR A 200 -16.83 -13.51 -0.80
C THR A 200 -18.23 -13.60 -0.23
N ARG A 201 -18.39 -14.32 0.88
CA ARG A 201 -19.60 -14.31 1.70
C ARG A 201 -19.25 -14.18 3.18
N VAL A 202 -20.22 -13.74 3.96
CA VAL A 202 -20.08 -13.60 5.41
C VAL A 202 -20.73 -14.78 6.10
N LEU A 203 -19.99 -15.39 7.01
CA LEU A 203 -20.52 -16.39 7.95
C LEU A 203 -20.72 -15.71 9.30
N HIS A 204 -21.82 -15.99 9.96
CA HIS A 204 -22.18 -15.47 11.28
C HIS A 204 -22.67 -16.58 12.21
N ARG A 205 -22.34 -16.46 13.49
CA ARG A 205 -22.93 -17.22 14.59
C ARG A 205 -23.08 -16.34 15.84
N ASN A 206 -24.15 -16.50 16.62
CA ASN A 206 -24.36 -15.73 17.85
C ASN A 206 -23.54 -16.28 19.03
N ALA A 207 -23.38 -17.60 19.08
CA ALA A 207 -22.63 -18.27 20.15
C ALA A 207 -21.67 -19.33 19.58
N GLU A 208 -20.67 -19.70 20.36
CA GLU A 208 -19.59 -20.61 19.94
C GLU A 208 -20.09 -22.02 19.53
N ASN A 209 -21.14 -22.49 20.18
CA ASN A 209 -21.74 -23.79 19.93
C ASN A 209 -22.83 -23.78 18.83
N GLU A 210 -23.14 -22.61 18.26
CA GLU A 210 -24.09 -22.51 17.15
C GLU A 210 -23.43 -22.77 15.78
N PRO A 211 -24.19 -23.32 14.83
CA PRO A 211 -23.69 -23.49 13.47
C PRO A 211 -23.50 -22.13 12.78
N TRP A 212 -22.55 -22.09 11.85
CA TRP A 212 -22.37 -20.94 10.99
C TRP A 212 -23.54 -20.79 10.01
N SER A 213 -24.05 -19.59 9.87
CA SER A 213 -25.12 -19.22 8.93
C SER A 213 -24.68 -18.02 8.08
N VAL A 214 -25.36 -17.80 6.95
CA VAL A 214 -25.11 -16.65 6.09
C VAL A 214 -26.23 -15.64 6.31
N PRO A 215 -25.95 -14.43 6.82
CA PRO A 215 -26.96 -13.40 6.99
C PRO A 215 -27.53 -12.94 5.64
N ALA A 216 -28.79 -12.50 5.63
CA ALA A 216 -29.48 -12.07 4.43
C ALA A 216 -28.71 -10.99 3.66
N GLY A 217 -28.54 -11.18 2.35
CA GLY A 217 -27.82 -10.24 1.48
C GLY A 217 -26.30 -10.23 1.63
N LEU A 218 -25.71 -11.11 2.45
CA LEU A 218 -24.27 -11.25 2.66
C LEU A 218 -23.70 -12.57 2.09
N ASP A 219 -24.38 -13.15 1.13
CA ASP A 219 -23.96 -14.33 0.38
C ASP A 219 -22.96 -13.98 -0.74
N PHE A 220 -22.50 -14.97 -1.49
CA PHE A 220 -21.58 -14.80 -2.64
C PHE A 220 -22.12 -13.93 -3.78
N ALA A 221 -23.24 -13.27 -3.62
CA ALA A 221 -23.83 -12.46 -4.67
C ALA A 221 -22.97 -11.24 -4.98
N GLN A 222 -22.02 -11.41 -5.90
CA GLN A 222 -21.53 -10.34 -6.75
C GLN A 222 -20.55 -9.33 -6.13
N ASP A 223 -19.57 -9.70 -5.34
CA ASP A 223 -18.56 -8.73 -4.80
C ASP A 223 -19.19 -7.42 -4.26
N LYS A 224 -20.38 -7.51 -3.66
CA LYS A 224 -21.16 -6.36 -3.23
C LYS A 224 -20.92 -5.94 -1.78
N VAL A 225 -20.17 -6.73 -1.03
CA VAL A 225 -19.94 -6.48 0.40
C VAL A 225 -18.48 -6.70 0.75
N ARG A 226 -17.86 -5.71 1.40
CA ARG A 226 -16.53 -5.85 2.00
C ARG A 226 -16.64 -5.61 3.49
N VAL A 227 -16.38 -6.63 4.27
CA VAL A 227 -16.40 -6.57 5.73
C VAL A 227 -15.25 -5.72 6.23
N ARG A 228 -15.53 -4.81 7.20
CA ARG A 228 -14.55 -3.91 7.79
C ARG A 228 -14.31 -4.14 9.27
N GLY A 229 -15.32 -4.56 9.99
CA GLY A 229 -15.21 -4.83 11.42
C GLY A 229 -16.54 -5.18 12.06
N LEU A 230 -16.48 -5.48 13.36
CA LEU A 230 -17.63 -5.84 14.19
C LEU A 230 -17.66 -4.92 15.40
N SER A 231 -18.87 -4.49 15.82
CA SER A 231 -19.06 -3.73 17.06
C SER A 231 -18.68 -4.55 18.29
N ALA A 232 -18.42 -3.87 19.39
CA ALA A 232 -18.01 -4.51 20.65
C ALA A 232 -19.04 -5.51 21.18
N ASP A 233 -20.32 -5.21 21.01
CA ASP A 233 -21.44 -6.10 21.41
C ASP A 233 -21.70 -7.24 20.43
N GLY A 234 -21.01 -7.24 19.28
CA GLY A 234 -21.15 -8.28 18.25
C GLY A 234 -22.45 -8.22 17.44
N ARG A 235 -23.22 -7.11 17.52
CA ARG A 235 -24.53 -6.98 16.84
C ARG A 235 -24.48 -6.20 15.54
N THR A 236 -23.51 -5.30 15.41
CA THR A 236 -23.38 -4.44 14.23
C THR A 236 -22.14 -4.82 13.44
N LEU A 237 -22.33 -5.23 12.20
CA LEU A 237 -21.24 -5.42 11.25
C LEU A 237 -21.00 -4.09 10.49
N TYR A 238 -19.77 -3.63 10.46
CA TYR A 238 -19.35 -2.52 9.60
C TYR A 238 -18.90 -3.07 8.26
N ALA A 239 -19.54 -2.63 7.18
CA ALA A 239 -19.27 -3.12 5.84
C ALA A 239 -19.29 -1.99 4.82
N THR A 240 -18.51 -2.12 3.75
CA THR A 240 -18.64 -1.24 2.60
C THR A 240 -19.50 -1.89 1.53
N LEU A 241 -20.44 -1.12 1.01
CA LEU A 241 -21.42 -1.48 -0.01
C LEU A 241 -21.35 -0.48 -1.15
N PRO A 242 -21.70 -0.86 -2.40
CA PRO A 242 -21.87 0.09 -3.50
C PRO A 242 -22.98 1.09 -3.19
N SER A 243 -22.68 2.39 -3.34
CA SER A 243 -23.68 3.45 -3.24
C SER A 243 -24.36 3.71 -4.60
N GLU A 244 -25.37 4.60 -4.61
CA GLU A 244 -26.02 5.05 -5.86
C GLU A 244 -25.05 5.69 -6.87
N SER A 245 -23.97 6.31 -6.40
CA SER A 245 -22.93 6.87 -7.26
C SER A 245 -21.96 5.81 -7.84
N GLY A 246 -22.17 4.53 -7.53
CA GLY A 246 -21.28 3.43 -7.91
C GLY A 246 -19.95 3.42 -7.15
N ARG A 247 -19.82 4.20 -6.07
CA ARG A 247 -18.67 4.20 -5.16
C ARG A 247 -18.96 3.33 -3.96
N TRP A 248 -17.91 2.72 -3.40
CA TRP A 248 -18.05 2.01 -2.14
C TRP A 248 -18.26 3.00 -1.01
N ALA A 249 -19.21 2.71 -0.13
CA ALA A 249 -19.55 3.53 1.03
C ALA A 249 -19.67 2.67 2.28
N LEU A 250 -19.27 3.21 3.44
CA LEU A 250 -19.32 2.52 4.72
C LEU A 250 -20.74 2.57 5.29
N HIS A 251 -21.28 1.40 5.61
CA HIS A 251 -22.59 1.20 6.23
C HIS A 251 -22.43 0.39 7.53
N SER A 252 -23.42 0.55 8.41
CA SER A 252 -23.73 -0.45 9.43
C SER A 252 -24.60 -1.55 8.82
N TYR A 253 -24.53 -2.76 9.37
CA TYR A 253 -25.44 -3.86 9.09
C TYR A 253 -25.85 -4.48 10.42
N ASP A 254 -27.16 -4.52 10.68
CA ASP A 254 -27.76 -5.11 11.87
C ASP A 254 -27.83 -6.63 11.71
N LEU A 255 -27.05 -7.36 12.51
CA LEU A 255 -26.94 -8.82 12.41
C LEU A 255 -28.18 -9.53 12.98
N GLU A 256 -28.92 -8.92 13.94
CA GLU A 256 -30.15 -9.48 14.49
C GLU A 256 -31.31 -9.36 13.50
N LYS A 257 -31.47 -8.16 12.90
CA LYS A 257 -32.51 -7.90 11.91
C LYS A 257 -32.13 -8.36 10.51
N GLN A 258 -30.88 -8.72 10.29
CA GLN A 258 -30.32 -9.13 9.01
C GLN A 258 -30.59 -8.12 7.88
N GLN A 259 -30.33 -6.85 8.14
CA GLN A 259 -30.57 -5.77 7.18
C GLN A 259 -29.47 -4.69 7.20
N VAL A 260 -29.27 -4.04 6.06
CA VAL A 260 -28.41 -2.87 5.93
C VAL A 260 -29.01 -1.74 6.76
N GLY A 261 -28.18 -1.15 7.62
CA GLY A 261 -28.52 -0.03 8.46
C GLY A 261 -28.12 1.32 7.86
N GLU A 262 -27.51 2.17 8.68
CA GLU A 262 -27.17 3.55 8.36
C GLU A 262 -25.99 3.68 7.41
N LEU A 263 -26.03 4.63 6.48
CA LEU A 263 -24.87 5.11 5.75
C LEU A 263 -23.99 5.94 6.71
N LEU A 264 -22.85 5.40 7.09
CA LEU A 264 -21.91 6.04 8.02
C LEU A 264 -20.98 7.05 7.31
N LEU A 265 -20.45 6.64 6.16
CA LEU A 265 -19.57 7.51 5.37
C LEU A 265 -19.62 7.14 3.89
N GLY A 266 -19.86 8.14 3.04
CA GLY A 266 -19.83 8.04 1.58
C GLY A 266 -19.11 9.22 0.95
N HIS A 267 -18.64 9.04 -0.30
CA HIS A 267 -17.97 10.08 -1.07
C HIS A 267 -18.32 9.93 -2.56
N ASP A 268 -18.53 11.06 -3.26
CA ASP A 268 -19.01 11.03 -4.65
C ASP A 268 -17.93 10.66 -5.68
N LEU A 269 -16.66 10.90 -5.37
CA LEU A 269 -15.56 10.73 -6.31
C LEU A 269 -14.72 9.48 -6.01
N TYR A 270 -14.52 9.16 -4.74
CA TYR A 270 -13.63 8.08 -4.29
C TYR A 270 -14.40 7.01 -3.51
N ASP A 271 -13.94 5.79 -3.61
CA ASP A 271 -14.41 4.71 -2.75
C ASP A 271 -14.03 5.00 -1.30
N VAL A 272 -14.97 4.80 -0.39
CA VAL A 272 -14.68 4.75 1.04
C VAL A 272 -14.39 3.29 1.39
N ASP A 273 -13.11 2.94 1.37
CA ASP A 273 -12.59 1.63 1.73
C ASP A 273 -11.73 1.76 3.00
N PRO A 274 -12.38 1.86 4.20
CA PRO A 274 -11.73 2.37 5.38
C PRO A 274 -11.09 1.29 6.25
N HIS A 275 -10.08 1.73 7.01
CA HIS A 275 -9.64 1.06 8.23
C HIS A 275 -10.37 1.69 9.42
N LEU A 276 -11.02 0.86 10.26
CA LEU A 276 -11.73 1.32 11.44
C LEU A 276 -10.75 1.72 12.54
N ILE A 277 -11.03 2.84 13.20
CA ILE A 277 -10.34 3.27 14.42
C ILE A 277 -11.27 2.96 15.58
N LEU A 278 -10.90 1.93 16.34
CA LEU A 278 -11.66 1.49 17.50
C LEU A 278 -10.98 1.98 18.78
N ALA A 279 -11.78 2.36 19.78
CA ALA A 279 -11.29 2.64 21.13
C ALA A 279 -10.62 1.37 21.71
N PRO A 280 -9.37 1.44 22.19
CA PRO A 280 -8.66 0.22 22.58
C PRO A 280 -9.32 -0.54 23.74
N GLY A 281 -9.90 0.17 24.72
CA GLY A 281 -10.53 -0.43 25.90
C GLY A 281 -11.96 -0.93 25.66
N THR A 282 -12.79 -0.15 24.96
CA THR A 282 -14.23 -0.43 24.75
C THR A 282 -14.54 -1.03 23.37
N ARG A 283 -13.61 -0.88 22.38
CA ARG A 283 -13.81 -1.23 20.96
C ARG A 283 -14.96 -0.47 20.28
N GLU A 284 -15.37 0.65 20.86
CA GLU A 284 -16.29 1.57 20.23
C GLU A 284 -15.68 2.14 18.93
N LEU A 285 -16.48 2.32 17.89
CA LEU A 285 -16.05 2.94 16.65
C LEU A 285 -15.86 4.45 16.85
N LEU A 286 -14.60 4.88 16.93
CA LEU A 286 -14.23 6.30 17.08
C LEU A 286 -14.18 7.03 15.74
N GLY A 287 -13.71 6.35 14.70
CA GLY A 287 -13.49 6.96 13.40
C GLY A 287 -12.97 5.97 12.37
N VAL A 288 -12.56 6.48 11.23
CA VAL A 288 -12.00 5.70 10.12
C VAL A 288 -10.87 6.42 9.42
N ASN A 289 -9.86 5.67 9.02
CA ASN A 289 -8.85 6.11 8.05
C ASN A 289 -9.21 5.59 6.67
N TRP A 290 -9.13 6.43 5.64
CA TRP A 290 -9.40 6.03 4.26
C TRP A 290 -8.64 6.88 3.26
N LEU A 291 -8.54 6.41 2.01
CA LEU A 291 -7.83 7.09 0.95
C LEU A 291 -8.80 7.82 0.02
N ALA A 292 -8.88 9.16 0.15
CA ALA A 292 -9.50 10.05 -0.82
C ALA A 292 -8.49 10.44 -1.92
N GLU A 293 -8.29 11.71 -2.24
CA GLU A 293 -7.14 12.15 -3.03
C GLU A 293 -5.83 11.91 -2.31
N LYS A 294 -5.84 12.07 -0.99
CA LYS A 294 -4.78 11.72 -0.03
C LYS A 294 -5.40 11.01 1.17
N ALA A 295 -4.59 10.38 1.99
CA ALA A 295 -5.07 9.76 3.21
C ALA A 295 -5.81 10.76 4.10
N ARG A 296 -6.95 10.34 4.66
CA ARG A 296 -7.82 11.15 5.53
C ARG A 296 -8.33 10.33 6.70
N THR A 297 -8.54 11.00 7.81
CA THR A 297 -9.27 10.47 8.97
C THR A 297 -10.64 11.15 9.07
N PHE A 298 -11.67 10.36 9.27
CA PHE A 298 -13.00 10.85 9.62
C PHE A 298 -13.36 10.32 11.02
N TRP A 299 -13.74 11.22 11.92
CA TRP A 299 -14.07 10.89 13.29
C TRP A 299 -15.58 10.95 13.52
N PHE A 300 -16.15 9.87 14.03
CA PHE A 300 -17.51 9.83 14.56
C PHE A 300 -17.55 10.39 15.98
N HIS A 301 -16.46 10.19 16.75
CA HIS A 301 -16.31 10.72 18.10
C HIS A 301 -15.92 12.21 18.08
N ALA A 302 -16.80 13.08 18.62
CA ALA A 302 -16.65 14.54 18.55
C ALA A 302 -15.33 15.05 19.17
N GLY A 303 -14.93 14.52 20.35
CA GLY A 303 -13.69 14.90 21.01
C GLY A 303 -12.45 14.55 20.17
N MET A 304 -12.45 13.40 19.48
CA MET A 304 -11.35 13.03 18.59
C MET A 304 -11.30 13.92 17.33
N ALA A 305 -12.45 14.36 16.84
CA ALA A 305 -12.50 15.34 15.75
C ALA A 305 -11.89 16.69 16.14
N GLU A 306 -12.05 17.11 17.39
CA GLU A 306 -11.40 18.32 17.93
C GLU A 306 -9.89 18.16 18.07
N VAL A 307 -9.46 17.01 18.58
CA VAL A 307 -8.03 16.65 18.66
C VAL A 307 -7.39 16.67 17.27
N GLN A 308 -8.03 16.05 16.27
CA GLN A 308 -7.53 16.05 14.89
C GLN A 308 -7.37 17.48 14.34
N ARG A 309 -8.38 18.34 14.55
CA ARG A 309 -8.30 19.75 14.11
C ARG A 309 -7.13 20.49 14.78
N ALA A 310 -6.90 20.27 16.06
CA ALA A 310 -5.78 20.91 16.78
C ALA A 310 -4.42 20.43 16.24
N ILE A 311 -4.28 19.12 15.96
CA ILE A 311 -3.06 18.56 15.37
C ILE A 311 -2.83 19.10 13.95
N ASP A 312 -3.89 19.18 13.12
CA ASP A 312 -3.80 19.69 11.75
C ASP A 312 -3.40 21.18 11.72
N GLN A 313 -3.86 21.95 12.70
CA GLN A 313 -3.43 23.35 12.90
C GLN A 313 -1.98 23.47 13.35
N ALA A 314 -1.49 22.55 14.19
CA ALA A 314 -0.10 22.51 14.65
C ALA A 314 0.87 22.00 13.56
N ARG A 315 0.36 21.23 12.59
CA ARG A 315 1.13 20.61 11.50
C ARG A 315 0.49 20.87 10.13
N PRO A 316 0.42 22.15 9.70
CA PRO A 316 -0.27 22.51 8.46
C PRO A 316 0.42 21.90 7.24
N GLY A 317 -0.39 21.50 6.25
CA GLY A 317 0.10 20.87 5.00
C GLY A 317 0.52 19.41 5.12
N MET A 318 0.52 18.85 6.34
CA MET A 318 0.83 17.43 6.57
C MET A 318 -0.44 16.57 6.59
N ILE A 319 -0.26 15.29 6.35
CA ILE A 319 -1.25 14.27 6.68
C ILE A 319 -0.94 13.83 8.11
N ASN A 320 -1.90 13.95 9.01
CA ASN A 320 -1.74 13.61 10.41
C ASN A 320 -2.70 12.48 10.77
N SER A 321 -2.16 11.33 11.18
CA SER A 321 -2.96 10.16 11.54
C SER A 321 -2.66 9.71 12.96
N VAL A 322 -3.71 9.50 13.74
CA VAL A 322 -3.60 8.83 15.05
C VAL A 322 -3.35 7.35 14.79
N THR A 323 -2.15 6.87 15.15
CA THR A 323 -1.73 5.49 14.92
C THR A 323 -1.87 4.59 16.14
N SER A 324 -1.93 5.17 17.34
CA SER A 324 -2.13 4.43 18.58
C SER A 324 -2.75 5.31 19.66
N LEU A 325 -3.55 4.71 20.54
CA LEU A 325 -4.32 5.35 21.60
C LEU A 325 -4.15 4.60 22.92
N SER A 326 -4.10 5.32 24.05
CA SER A 326 -4.33 4.75 25.38
C SER A 326 -5.82 4.46 25.61
N ASP A 327 -6.15 3.60 26.60
CA ASP A 327 -7.54 3.20 26.86
C ASP A 327 -8.43 4.37 27.29
N ASP A 328 -7.86 5.36 27.96
CA ASP A 328 -8.54 6.58 28.40
C ASP A 328 -8.57 7.69 27.33
N LEU A 329 -8.00 7.43 26.15
CA LEU A 329 -7.88 8.36 25.03
C LEU A 329 -7.10 9.66 25.36
N GLN A 330 -6.30 9.66 26.45
CA GLN A 330 -5.53 10.85 26.87
C GLN A 330 -4.16 10.91 26.20
N ARG A 331 -3.58 9.78 25.83
CA ARG A 331 -2.25 9.69 25.23
C ARG A 331 -2.31 9.02 23.87
N MET A 332 -1.69 9.65 22.87
CA MET A 332 -1.79 9.25 21.48
C MET A 332 -0.44 9.29 20.79
N VAL A 333 -0.24 8.37 19.87
CA VAL A 333 0.85 8.43 18.90
C VAL A 333 0.28 8.93 17.59
N ILE A 334 0.91 9.97 17.05
CA ILE A 334 0.55 10.59 15.77
C ILE A 334 1.68 10.35 14.79
N LEU A 335 1.36 9.90 13.59
CA LEU A 335 2.26 9.96 12.45
C LEU A 335 1.86 11.15 11.58
N SER A 336 2.83 12.02 11.30
CA SER A 336 2.66 13.20 10.47
C SER A 336 3.60 13.13 9.28
N TRP A 337 3.08 13.13 8.04
CA TRP A 337 3.87 12.97 6.81
C TRP A 337 3.29 13.76 5.65
N SER A 338 4.02 13.83 4.54
CA SER A 338 3.56 14.38 3.26
C SER A 338 4.31 13.73 2.10
N ALA A 339 3.97 14.07 0.87
CA ALA A 339 4.71 13.60 -0.31
C ALA A 339 6.20 14.00 -0.31
N ARG A 340 6.58 15.03 0.45
CA ARG A 340 7.97 15.53 0.59
C ARG A 340 8.63 15.08 1.88
N ASP A 341 7.86 14.69 2.87
CA ASP A 341 8.34 14.32 4.21
C ASP A 341 7.98 12.86 4.48
N PRO A 342 8.96 11.97 4.64
CA PRO A 342 8.70 10.56 4.95
C PRO A 342 7.88 10.35 6.21
N GLY A 343 7.88 11.34 7.10
CA GLY A 343 7.09 11.36 8.31
C GLY A 343 7.90 11.37 9.59
N THR A 344 7.22 11.86 10.62
CA THR A 344 7.72 11.90 12.00
C THR A 344 6.61 11.39 12.92
N TYR A 345 6.97 10.52 13.85
CA TYR A 345 6.10 10.16 14.95
C TYR A 345 6.13 11.26 16.02
N PHE A 346 4.96 11.55 16.57
CA PHE A 346 4.76 12.46 17.68
C PHE A 346 4.03 11.75 18.82
N GLN A 347 4.33 12.11 20.04
CA GLN A 347 3.45 11.84 21.18
C GLN A 347 2.54 13.06 21.42
N PHE A 348 1.27 12.80 21.65
CA PHE A 348 0.29 13.81 22.00
C PHE A 348 -0.34 13.50 23.36
N ASP A 349 -0.23 14.43 24.30
CA ASP A 349 -0.83 14.38 25.64
C ASP A 349 -2.01 15.35 25.66
N LEU A 350 -3.24 14.81 25.70
CA LEU A 350 -4.47 15.62 25.61
C LEU A 350 -4.66 16.50 26.83
N ALA A 351 -4.35 15.99 28.05
CA ALA A 351 -4.50 16.76 29.27
C ALA A 351 -3.55 17.97 29.30
N LYS A 352 -2.35 17.81 28.76
CA LYS A 352 -1.34 18.89 28.66
C LYS A 352 -1.50 19.72 27.38
N LYS A 353 -2.32 19.28 26.42
CA LYS A 353 -2.44 19.83 25.06
C LYS A 353 -1.07 19.97 24.37
N GLU A 354 -0.22 18.99 24.55
CA GLU A 354 1.18 19.05 24.13
C GLU A 354 1.48 18.00 23.06
N LEU A 355 1.99 18.47 21.90
CA LEU A 355 2.46 17.64 20.79
C LEU A 355 3.99 17.68 20.74
N LYS A 356 4.66 16.57 21.06
CA LYS A 356 6.12 16.45 21.06
C LYS A 356 6.62 15.52 19.96
N PRO A 357 7.64 15.91 19.19
CA PRO A 357 8.26 15.00 18.23
C PRO A 357 8.95 13.85 18.97
N LEU A 358 8.80 12.63 18.45
CA LEU A 358 9.47 11.44 18.93
C LEU A 358 10.61 11.03 17.97
N PHE A 359 10.25 10.58 16.77
CA PHE A 359 11.17 9.92 15.86
C PHE A 359 10.83 10.25 14.41
N PRO A 360 11.75 10.85 13.64
CA PRO A 360 11.63 10.89 12.19
C PRO A 360 11.84 9.49 11.59
N LEU A 361 11.03 9.11 10.61
CA LEU A 361 11.13 7.81 9.93
C LEU A 361 12.44 7.69 9.13
N ARG A 362 12.86 8.79 8.49
CA ARG A 362 14.10 8.89 7.71
C ARG A 362 14.85 10.17 8.10
N PRO A 363 15.64 10.16 9.20
CA PRO A 363 16.27 11.37 9.74
C PRO A 363 17.30 12.02 8.79
N TRP A 364 17.74 11.32 7.76
CA TRP A 364 18.66 11.84 6.73
C TRP A 364 17.92 12.56 5.59
N VAL A 365 16.59 12.46 5.47
CA VAL A 365 15.80 13.16 4.46
C VAL A 365 15.45 14.56 4.95
N ARG A 366 15.70 15.56 4.11
CA ARG A 366 15.33 16.96 4.35
C ARG A 366 14.15 17.33 3.46
N PRO A 367 12.93 17.54 3.98
CA PRO A 367 11.74 17.83 3.18
C PRO A 367 11.89 19.02 2.23
N ALA A 368 12.69 20.03 2.61
CA ALA A 368 12.95 21.19 1.75
C ALA A 368 13.74 20.86 0.46
N GLN A 369 14.40 19.69 0.41
CA GLN A 369 15.13 19.22 -0.77
C GLN A 369 14.32 18.26 -1.64
N MET A 370 13.11 17.89 -1.19
CA MET A 370 12.22 16.96 -1.88
C MET A 370 11.26 17.70 -2.82
N ALA A 371 10.88 16.99 -3.87
CA ALA A 371 9.99 17.48 -4.91
C ALA A 371 8.52 17.52 -4.47
N GLU A 372 7.77 18.48 -4.98
CA GLU A 372 6.33 18.57 -4.79
C GLU A 372 5.56 17.63 -5.70
N VAL A 373 4.45 17.08 -5.18
CA VAL A 373 3.56 16.17 -5.90
C VAL A 373 2.20 16.85 -6.08
N PHE A 374 1.75 16.92 -7.32
CA PHE A 374 0.50 17.56 -7.70
C PHE A 374 -0.48 16.53 -8.27
N PRO A 375 -1.78 16.64 -8.01
CA PRO A 375 -2.76 15.81 -8.69
C PRO A 375 -2.75 16.11 -10.20
N ALA A 376 -2.84 15.06 -11.00
CA ALA A 376 -2.95 15.12 -12.46
C ALA A 376 -4.26 14.50 -12.92
N SER A 377 -4.88 15.07 -13.94
CA SER A 377 -6.08 14.51 -14.56
C SER A 377 -6.12 14.85 -16.04
N TYR A 378 -6.41 13.85 -16.86
CA TYR A 378 -6.52 14.00 -18.31
C TYR A 378 -7.61 13.08 -18.88
N LYS A 379 -7.96 13.30 -20.14
CA LYS A 379 -8.84 12.40 -20.88
C LYS A 379 -8.00 11.42 -21.69
N SER A 380 -8.28 10.12 -21.51
CA SER A 380 -7.82 9.11 -22.46
C SER A 380 -8.52 9.34 -23.80
N ARG A 381 -7.96 8.84 -24.90
CA ARG A 381 -8.48 9.02 -26.28
C ARG A 381 -9.92 8.56 -26.48
N ASP A 382 -10.43 7.69 -25.62
CA ASP A 382 -11.82 7.24 -25.59
C ASP A 382 -12.73 8.07 -24.66
N GLY A 383 -12.20 9.18 -24.12
CA GLY A 383 -12.94 10.13 -23.29
C GLY A 383 -12.98 9.78 -21.79
N LEU A 384 -12.43 8.62 -21.37
CA LEU A 384 -12.37 8.26 -19.94
C LEU A 384 -11.44 9.21 -19.18
N THR A 385 -11.92 9.70 -18.02
CA THR A 385 -11.07 10.52 -17.15
C THR A 385 -10.09 9.63 -16.40
N ILE A 386 -8.81 9.84 -16.63
CA ILE A 386 -7.71 9.19 -15.93
C ILE A 386 -7.12 10.18 -14.93
N ARG A 387 -6.77 9.68 -13.74
CA ARG A 387 -6.17 10.46 -12.66
C ARG A 387 -4.81 9.90 -12.32
N GLY A 388 -3.98 10.74 -11.71
CA GLY A 388 -2.65 10.37 -11.28
C GLY A 388 -2.00 11.48 -10.50
N TYR A 389 -0.69 11.43 -10.42
CA TYR A 389 0.10 12.44 -9.72
C TYR A 389 1.33 12.80 -10.55
N LEU A 390 1.64 14.09 -10.57
CA LEU A 390 2.79 14.65 -11.26
C LEU A 390 3.75 15.22 -10.22
N THR A 391 4.95 14.66 -10.18
CA THR A 391 6.05 15.18 -9.35
C THR A 391 6.92 16.10 -10.19
N ILE A 392 7.13 17.33 -9.73
CA ILE A 392 7.98 18.32 -10.39
C ILE A 392 9.28 18.46 -9.60
N PRO A 393 10.46 18.35 -10.25
CA PRO A 393 11.75 18.50 -9.58
C PRO A 393 11.83 19.82 -8.81
N ALA A 394 12.32 19.77 -7.58
CA ALA A 394 12.43 20.94 -6.74
C ALA A 394 13.34 22.02 -7.38
N GLY A 395 12.91 23.29 -7.32
CA GLY A 395 13.64 24.42 -7.92
C GLY A 395 13.59 24.46 -9.45
N ARG A 396 12.72 23.69 -10.11
CA ARG A 396 12.54 23.73 -11.56
C ARG A 396 11.11 24.10 -11.94
N GLU A 397 10.98 24.85 -13.02
CA GLU A 397 9.66 25.10 -13.63
C GLU A 397 9.14 23.83 -14.32
N ALA A 398 7.83 23.65 -14.34
CA ALA A 398 7.15 22.57 -15.06
C ALA A 398 7.13 22.86 -16.57
N LYS A 399 8.31 22.96 -17.18
CA LYS A 399 8.45 23.34 -18.59
C LYS A 399 9.56 22.55 -19.29
N ARG A 400 9.16 21.77 -20.29
CA ARG A 400 10.07 20.92 -21.11
C ARG A 400 11.06 20.08 -20.29
N LEU A 401 10.57 19.50 -19.19
CA LEU A 401 11.35 18.61 -18.34
C LEU A 401 11.52 17.23 -19.00
N PRO A 402 12.62 16.52 -18.73
CA PRO A 402 12.64 15.08 -19.02
C PRO A 402 11.59 14.41 -18.13
N LEU A 403 10.78 13.50 -18.70
CA LEU A 403 9.67 12.85 -18.03
C LEU A 403 9.93 11.35 -17.87
N VAL A 404 9.67 10.82 -16.69
CA VAL A 404 9.53 9.39 -16.43
C VAL A 404 8.06 9.08 -16.15
N VAL A 405 7.43 8.30 -17.01
CA VAL A 405 6.08 7.77 -16.78
C VAL A 405 6.20 6.51 -15.94
N ARG A 406 5.43 6.44 -14.85
CA ARG A 406 5.52 5.35 -13.87
C ARG A 406 4.16 4.68 -13.67
N PRO A 407 3.85 3.62 -14.43
CA PRO A 407 2.66 2.81 -14.23
C PRO A 407 2.69 2.10 -12.87
N ALA A 408 1.52 1.84 -12.30
CA ALA A 408 1.38 1.11 -11.05
C ALA A 408 1.91 -0.34 -11.16
N SER A 409 2.35 -0.92 -10.04
CA SER A 409 2.92 -2.28 -9.96
C SER A 409 1.91 -3.41 -10.15
N THR A 410 0.63 -3.13 -9.97
CA THR A 410 -0.48 -4.04 -10.36
C THR A 410 -1.54 -3.25 -11.12
N PRO A 411 -2.34 -3.89 -12.00
CA PRO A 411 -3.35 -3.18 -12.78
C PRO A 411 -4.51 -2.63 -11.96
N TRP A 412 -4.65 -3.07 -10.71
CA TRP A 412 -5.67 -2.60 -9.77
C TRP A 412 -5.12 -1.71 -8.64
N SER A 413 -3.82 -1.55 -8.52
CA SER A 413 -3.23 -0.65 -7.53
C SER A 413 -3.62 0.79 -7.79
N ARG A 414 -3.76 1.53 -6.70
CA ARG A 414 -3.96 2.96 -6.72
C ARG A 414 -2.74 3.65 -6.12
N VAL A 415 -2.12 4.53 -6.89
CA VAL A 415 -1.08 5.43 -6.38
C VAL A 415 -1.72 6.61 -5.64
N ALA A 416 -1.01 7.10 -4.63
CA ALA A 416 -1.40 8.21 -3.77
C ALA A 416 -0.22 9.19 -3.61
N PRO A 417 -0.47 10.46 -3.23
CA PRO A 417 0.58 11.45 -3.07
C PRO A 417 1.30 11.30 -1.73
N ASP A 418 1.89 10.14 -1.51
CA ASP A 418 2.72 9.84 -0.34
C ASP A 418 4.21 10.00 -0.68
N TYR A 419 5.07 9.97 0.34
CA TYR A 419 6.51 9.95 0.12
C TYR A 419 6.94 8.63 -0.52
N ASP A 420 7.35 8.67 -1.77
CA ASP A 420 7.98 7.56 -2.49
C ASP A 420 9.45 7.87 -2.75
N ALA A 421 10.35 7.02 -2.23
CA ALA A 421 11.79 7.24 -2.34
C ALA A 421 12.30 7.20 -3.78
N ASP A 422 11.70 6.37 -4.65
CA ASP A 422 12.08 6.26 -6.05
C ASP A 422 11.61 7.47 -6.85
N VAL A 423 10.38 7.94 -6.59
CA VAL A 423 9.86 9.17 -7.20
C VAL A 423 10.72 10.36 -6.80
N GLN A 424 11.07 10.48 -5.51
CA GLN A 424 11.93 11.55 -5.02
C GLN A 424 13.37 11.42 -5.55
N PHE A 425 13.88 10.20 -5.71
CA PHE A 425 15.16 9.94 -6.36
C PHE A 425 15.18 10.46 -7.81
N LEU A 426 14.18 10.09 -8.62
CA LEU A 426 14.08 10.53 -10.01
C LEU A 426 13.94 12.06 -10.08
N ALA A 427 13.11 12.65 -9.24
CA ALA A 427 12.91 14.10 -9.19
C ALA A 427 14.18 14.84 -8.78
N ASN A 428 14.97 14.32 -7.81
CA ASN A 428 16.24 14.88 -7.41
C ASN A 428 17.28 14.85 -8.55
N ARG A 429 17.16 13.93 -9.52
CA ARG A 429 17.96 13.88 -10.77
C ARG A 429 17.42 14.79 -11.87
N GLY A 430 16.33 15.53 -11.60
CA GLY A 430 15.77 16.51 -12.51
C GLY A 430 14.70 15.97 -13.46
N TYR A 431 14.21 14.74 -13.26
CA TYR A 431 13.10 14.16 -14.02
C TYR A 431 11.76 14.57 -13.40
N ALA A 432 10.82 15.04 -14.21
CA ALA A 432 9.42 15.01 -13.83
C ALA A 432 8.96 13.54 -13.78
N VAL A 433 8.08 13.19 -12.83
CA VAL A 433 7.55 11.82 -12.71
C VAL A 433 6.04 11.87 -12.79
N LEU A 434 5.45 11.12 -13.71
CA LEU A 434 4.01 10.98 -13.86
C LEU A 434 3.57 9.58 -13.44
N GLU A 435 2.90 9.48 -12.30
CA GLU A 435 2.27 8.26 -11.80
C GLU A 435 0.80 8.24 -12.19
N ILE A 436 0.32 7.10 -12.71
CA ILE A 436 -0.98 7.01 -13.37
C ILE A 436 -1.86 5.96 -12.69
N ASN A 437 -3.08 6.35 -12.32
CA ASN A 437 -4.17 5.45 -11.96
C ASN A 437 -5.00 5.16 -13.22
N ALA A 438 -4.51 4.24 -14.06
CA ALA A 438 -5.20 3.82 -15.27
C ALA A 438 -6.52 3.11 -14.95
N ARG A 439 -7.40 2.92 -15.96
CA ARG A 439 -8.59 2.08 -15.79
C ARG A 439 -8.20 0.73 -15.18
N GLY A 440 -9.03 0.22 -14.29
CA GLY A 440 -8.71 -0.96 -13.48
C GLY A 440 -8.26 -0.62 -12.05
N SER A 441 -7.69 0.57 -11.82
CA SER A 441 -7.26 0.98 -10.49
C SER A 441 -8.44 1.05 -9.51
N SER A 442 -8.21 0.59 -8.27
CA SER A 442 -9.17 0.67 -7.18
C SER A 442 -9.40 2.10 -6.69
N GLY A 443 -10.43 2.33 -5.91
CA GLY A 443 -10.70 3.61 -5.26
C GLY A 443 -11.49 4.62 -6.11
N TYR A 444 -11.89 4.25 -7.32
CA TYR A 444 -12.66 5.08 -8.25
C TYR A 444 -14.01 4.45 -8.64
N GLY A 445 -14.50 3.50 -7.86
CA GLY A 445 -15.72 2.75 -8.07
C GLY A 445 -15.54 1.45 -8.86
N GLN A 446 -16.53 0.56 -8.68
CA GLN A 446 -16.51 -0.77 -9.30
C GLN A 446 -16.47 -0.70 -10.83
N GLU A 447 -17.24 0.21 -11.44
CA GLU A 447 -17.25 0.38 -12.90
C GLU A 447 -15.87 0.74 -13.48
N PHE A 448 -15.13 1.64 -12.80
CA PHE A 448 -13.78 2.00 -13.24
C PHE A 448 -12.81 0.83 -13.09
N HIS A 449 -12.94 0.06 -12.01
CA HIS A 449 -12.16 -1.15 -11.79
C HIS A 449 -12.45 -2.22 -12.86
N GLU A 450 -13.70 -2.50 -13.16
CA GLU A 450 -14.11 -3.48 -14.18
C GLU A 450 -13.63 -3.11 -15.59
N LYS A 451 -13.49 -1.82 -15.90
CA LYS A 451 -12.94 -1.37 -17.20
C LYS A 451 -11.49 -1.81 -17.45
N GLY A 452 -10.76 -2.25 -16.42
CA GLY A 452 -9.41 -2.79 -16.54
C GLY A 452 -9.35 -4.30 -16.81
N LYS A 453 -10.41 -5.05 -16.46
CA LYS A 453 -10.46 -6.50 -16.64
C LYS A 453 -10.30 -6.87 -18.10
N ARG A 454 -9.40 -7.82 -18.40
CA ARG A 454 -9.08 -8.29 -19.75
C ARG A 454 -8.66 -7.19 -20.73
N ARG A 455 -8.24 -6.00 -20.19
CA ARG A 455 -7.83 -4.83 -20.97
C ARG A 455 -6.39 -4.41 -20.69
N ILE A 456 -5.67 -5.22 -19.93
CA ILE A 456 -4.33 -4.93 -19.45
C ILE A 456 -3.30 -4.66 -20.55
N GLY A 457 -3.43 -5.30 -21.70
CA GLY A 457 -2.49 -5.19 -22.82
C GLY A 457 -2.87 -4.12 -23.85
N ARG A 458 -4.03 -3.50 -23.75
CA ARG A 458 -4.55 -2.58 -24.78
C ARG A 458 -5.01 -1.25 -24.16
N GLU A 459 -6.26 -1.18 -23.67
CA GLU A 459 -6.83 0.09 -23.17
C GLU A 459 -6.08 0.65 -21.98
N VAL A 460 -5.62 -0.19 -21.06
CA VAL A 460 -4.78 0.24 -19.92
C VAL A 460 -3.47 0.85 -20.42
N GLN A 461 -2.84 0.25 -21.45
CA GLN A 461 -1.61 0.79 -22.04
C GLN A 461 -1.85 2.11 -22.79
N ARG A 462 -3.05 2.27 -23.39
CA ARG A 462 -3.46 3.55 -24.00
C ARG A 462 -3.60 4.65 -22.96
N ASP A 463 -4.23 4.36 -21.81
CA ASP A 463 -4.33 5.33 -20.71
C ASP A 463 -2.95 5.83 -20.28
N ILE A 464 -1.97 4.92 -20.14
CA ILE A 464 -0.60 5.24 -19.75
C ILE A 464 0.09 6.11 -20.81
N ALA A 465 -0.02 5.75 -22.08
CA ALA A 465 0.58 6.51 -23.18
C ALA A 465 -0.07 7.89 -23.36
N ASP A 466 -1.39 7.99 -23.17
CA ASP A 466 -2.12 9.25 -23.25
C ASP A 466 -1.75 10.22 -22.13
N GLY A 467 -1.35 9.71 -20.95
CA GLY A 467 -0.77 10.51 -19.88
C GLY A 467 0.58 11.14 -20.28
N ALA A 468 1.44 10.38 -20.96
CA ALA A 468 2.69 10.92 -21.50
C ALA A 468 2.43 12.03 -22.53
N ARG A 469 1.48 11.80 -23.45
CA ARG A 469 1.09 12.79 -24.48
C ARG A 469 0.50 14.04 -23.85
N TRP A 470 -0.40 13.86 -22.85
CA TRP A 470 -0.94 14.97 -22.09
C TRP A 470 0.16 15.85 -21.48
N ALA A 471 1.16 15.26 -20.83
CA ALA A 471 2.25 16.03 -20.24
C ALA A 471 3.09 16.78 -21.29
N ILE A 472 3.25 16.23 -22.51
CA ILE A 472 3.89 16.89 -23.64
C ILE A 472 3.02 18.06 -24.13
N GLU A 473 1.74 17.86 -24.35
CA GLU A 473 0.77 18.86 -24.82
C GLU A 473 0.63 20.04 -23.86
N GLN A 474 0.73 19.77 -22.53
CA GLN A 474 0.77 20.83 -21.52
C GLN A 474 2.12 21.58 -21.48
N GLY A 475 3.10 21.21 -22.29
CA GLY A 475 4.43 21.80 -22.31
C GLY A 475 5.30 21.44 -21.10
N ILE A 476 4.83 20.54 -20.24
CA ILE A 476 5.54 20.10 -19.04
C ILE A 476 6.71 19.19 -19.45
N ALA A 477 6.45 18.22 -20.32
CA ALA A 477 7.45 17.26 -20.78
C ALA A 477 8.11 17.69 -22.10
N ASP A 478 9.39 17.39 -22.23
CA ASP A 478 10.11 17.46 -23.50
C ASP A 478 9.78 16.20 -24.33
N PRO A 479 9.17 16.32 -25.51
CA PRO A 479 8.76 15.17 -26.32
C PRO A 479 9.92 14.28 -26.75
N THR A 480 11.16 14.77 -26.72
CA THR A 480 12.37 14.02 -27.06
C THR A 480 12.99 13.29 -25.87
N ARG A 481 12.46 13.51 -24.65
CA ARG A 481 13.01 12.98 -23.41
C ARG A 481 11.91 12.40 -22.51
N VAL A 482 11.20 11.40 -23.01
CA VAL A 482 10.19 10.66 -22.24
C VAL A 482 10.66 9.22 -22.07
N ALA A 483 10.73 8.75 -20.84
CA ALA A 483 10.98 7.35 -20.50
C ALA A 483 9.76 6.74 -19.81
N VAL A 484 9.67 5.42 -19.83
CA VAL A 484 8.69 4.67 -19.03
C VAL A 484 9.42 3.68 -18.13
N MET A 485 9.03 3.64 -16.84
CA MET A 485 9.66 2.80 -15.83
C MET A 485 8.62 2.22 -14.91
N GLY A 486 8.71 0.92 -14.61
CA GLY A 486 7.80 0.30 -13.65
C GLY A 486 8.29 -1.04 -13.13
N GLU A 487 7.56 -1.55 -12.13
CA GLU A 487 7.81 -2.82 -11.47
C GLU A 487 6.61 -3.76 -11.67
N ALA A 488 6.86 -5.05 -11.76
CA ALA A 488 5.87 -6.11 -11.97
C ALA A 488 4.95 -5.80 -13.17
N PHE A 489 3.65 -5.52 -12.96
CA PHE A 489 2.76 -5.09 -14.04
C PHE A 489 3.23 -3.77 -14.67
N GLY A 490 3.74 -2.82 -13.89
CA GLY A 490 4.35 -1.59 -14.41
C GLY A 490 5.59 -1.86 -15.27
N GLY A 491 6.39 -2.87 -14.91
CA GLY A 491 7.52 -3.34 -15.71
C GLY A 491 7.09 -3.96 -17.06
N TYR A 492 6.01 -4.73 -17.05
CA TYR A 492 5.32 -5.17 -18.27
C TYR A 492 4.87 -3.98 -19.12
N SER A 493 4.19 -3.01 -18.49
CA SER A 493 3.69 -1.82 -19.17
C SER A 493 4.83 -0.98 -19.79
N ALA A 494 6.00 -0.96 -19.15
CA ALA A 494 7.16 -0.28 -19.70
C ALA A 494 7.63 -0.90 -21.03
N VAL A 495 7.68 -2.24 -21.10
CA VAL A 495 8.12 -2.94 -22.31
C VAL A 495 7.05 -2.91 -23.40
N ILE A 496 5.81 -3.28 -23.10
CA ILE A 496 4.74 -3.28 -24.10
C ILE A 496 4.40 -1.85 -24.57
N GLY A 497 4.64 -0.86 -23.70
CA GLY A 497 4.47 0.55 -24.01
C GLY A 497 5.38 1.02 -25.16
N VAL A 498 6.65 0.61 -25.21
CA VAL A 498 7.57 0.95 -26.30
C VAL A 498 7.24 0.19 -27.59
N VAL A 499 6.68 -1.01 -27.49
CA VAL A 499 6.17 -1.77 -28.65
C VAL A 499 4.98 -1.03 -29.28
N GLN A 500 3.98 -0.68 -28.48
CA GLN A 500 2.71 -0.11 -28.98
C GLN A 500 2.77 1.38 -29.31
N ASN A 501 3.81 2.10 -28.87
CA ASN A 501 3.96 3.53 -29.07
C ASN A 501 5.36 3.88 -29.61
N PRO A 502 5.70 3.47 -30.83
CA PRO A 502 6.99 3.78 -31.44
C PRO A 502 7.27 5.28 -31.41
N GLY A 503 8.46 5.66 -30.94
CA GLY A 503 8.90 7.06 -30.90
C GLY A 503 8.39 7.88 -29.70
N LEU A 504 7.43 7.39 -28.90
CA LEU A 504 6.96 8.10 -27.72
C LEU A 504 7.97 8.01 -26.57
N TYR A 505 8.48 6.81 -26.31
CA TYR A 505 9.41 6.57 -25.20
C TYR A 505 10.83 6.42 -25.73
N ARG A 506 11.74 7.24 -25.20
CA ARG A 506 13.15 7.22 -25.57
C ARG A 506 13.87 5.97 -25.06
N CYS A 507 13.46 5.46 -23.90
CA CYS A 507 13.92 4.21 -23.31
C CYS A 507 12.89 3.67 -22.31
N ALA A 508 13.05 2.40 -21.91
CA ALA A 508 12.17 1.78 -20.93
C ALA A 508 12.97 1.01 -19.85
N ILE A 509 12.45 1.02 -18.63
CA ILE A 509 13.01 0.30 -17.48
C ILE A 509 11.95 -0.63 -16.93
N SER A 510 12.22 -1.91 -16.96
CA SER A 510 11.34 -2.98 -16.49
C SER A 510 11.97 -3.71 -15.32
N ILE A 511 11.35 -3.63 -14.14
CA ILE A 511 11.75 -4.33 -12.95
C ILE A 511 10.75 -5.46 -12.71
N ASP A 512 11.22 -6.70 -12.72
CA ASP A 512 10.40 -7.93 -12.56
C ASP A 512 9.16 -7.99 -13.49
N GLY A 513 9.25 -7.38 -14.69
CA GLY A 513 8.13 -7.26 -15.63
C GLY A 513 7.79 -8.58 -16.31
N VAL A 514 6.50 -8.76 -16.59
CA VAL A 514 5.99 -9.93 -17.32
C VAL A 514 6.38 -9.83 -18.79
N ALA A 515 7.14 -10.81 -19.30
CA ALA A 515 7.50 -10.91 -20.72
C ALA A 515 6.58 -11.85 -21.52
N ASP A 516 5.95 -12.81 -20.83
CA ASP A 516 5.15 -13.91 -21.40
C ASP A 516 3.94 -14.18 -20.50
N TRP A 517 2.75 -13.75 -20.91
CA TRP A 517 1.53 -13.89 -20.13
C TRP A 517 1.07 -15.34 -19.93
N PRO A 518 1.04 -16.22 -20.97
CA PRO A 518 0.76 -17.63 -20.77
C PRO A 518 1.64 -18.30 -19.72
N ALA A 519 2.95 -18.05 -19.78
CA ALA A 519 3.89 -18.59 -18.80
C ALA A 519 3.69 -18.01 -17.39
N GLN A 520 3.36 -16.71 -17.30
CA GLN A 520 3.05 -16.04 -16.04
C GLN A 520 1.80 -16.61 -15.38
N LEU A 521 0.72 -16.81 -16.13
CA LEU A 521 -0.52 -17.37 -15.61
C LEU A 521 -0.36 -18.82 -15.18
N ALA A 522 0.40 -19.63 -15.92
CA ALA A 522 0.75 -20.99 -15.52
C ALA A 522 1.59 -21.02 -14.23
N TYR A 523 2.45 -20.02 -14.02
CA TYR A 523 3.22 -19.86 -12.80
C TYR A 523 2.32 -19.49 -11.62
N LEU A 524 1.44 -18.49 -11.78
CA LEU A 524 0.49 -18.05 -10.73
C LEU A 524 -0.49 -19.17 -10.32
N ALA A 525 -0.95 -19.99 -11.27
CA ALA A 525 -1.80 -21.15 -10.97
C ALA A 525 -1.15 -22.17 -10.03
N ARG A 526 0.17 -22.30 -10.10
CA ARG A 526 0.94 -23.21 -9.20
C ARG A 526 1.20 -22.58 -7.83
N LEU A 527 1.37 -21.24 -7.79
CA LEU A 527 1.62 -20.53 -6.54
C LEU A 527 0.36 -20.38 -5.70
N ASP A 528 -0.76 -20.07 -6.31
CA ASP A 528 -2.02 -19.78 -5.64
C ASP A 528 -3.22 -20.43 -6.35
N ALA A 529 -3.37 -21.73 -6.14
CA ALA A 529 -4.50 -22.47 -6.70
C ALA A 529 -5.86 -21.94 -6.20
N SER A 530 -5.94 -21.39 -5.00
CA SER A 530 -7.17 -20.86 -4.42
C SER A 530 -7.57 -19.50 -5.00
N GLY A 531 -6.61 -18.62 -5.25
CA GLY A 531 -6.85 -17.28 -5.83
C GLY A 531 -6.80 -17.28 -7.36
N TYR A 532 -6.36 -18.37 -7.98
CA TYR A 532 -6.22 -18.44 -9.43
C TYR A 532 -7.51 -18.19 -10.23
N PRO A 533 -8.71 -18.59 -9.78
CA PRO A 533 -9.95 -18.22 -10.48
C PRO A 533 -10.10 -16.71 -10.67
N ARG A 534 -9.78 -15.89 -9.66
CA ARG A 534 -9.79 -14.42 -9.73
C ARG A 534 -8.72 -13.89 -10.69
N THR A 535 -7.52 -14.47 -10.62
CA THR A 535 -6.42 -14.15 -11.54
C THR A 535 -6.85 -14.37 -13.00
N LYS A 536 -7.43 -15.53 -13.27
CA LYS A 536 -7.94 -15.91 -14.60
C LYS A 536 -9.09 -15.01 -15.07
N ASP A 537 -10.01 -14.64 -14.18
CA ASP A 537 -11.11 -13.72 -14.48
C ASP A 537 -10.58 -12.34 -14.88
N TYR A 538 -9.54 -11.85 -14.21
CA TYR A 538 -8.99 -10.52 -14.46
C TYR A 538 -8.10 -10.46 -15.70
N TYR A 539 -7.18 -11.42 -15.86
CA TYR A 539 -6.17 -11.40 -16.93
C TYR A 539 -6.57 -12.15 -18.20
N GLY A 540 -7.38 -13.17 -18.09
CA GLY A 540 -7.77 -14.09 -19.17
C GLY A 540 -7.43 -15.56 -18.84
N ASP A 541 -8.05 -16.46 -19.61
CA ASP A 541 -7.82 -17.90 -19.52
C ASP A 541 -6.66 -18.29 -20.45
N PRO A 542 -5.57 -18.91 -19.97
CA PRO A 542 -4.42 -19.30 -20.80
C PRO A 542 -4.77 -20.24 -21.97
N GLN A 543 -5.88 -20.96 -21.88
CA GLN A 543 -6.35 -21.87 -22.93
C GLN A 543 -7.36 -21.19 -23.87
N ALA A 544 -8.42 -20.60 -23.31
CA ALA A 544 -9.47 -19.98 -24.08
C ALA A 544 -9.02 -18.66 -24.75
N ASP A 545 -8.16 -17.89 -24.08
CA ASP A 545 -7.69 -16.58 -24.54
C ASP A 545 -6.21 -16.63 -24.99
N ALA A 546 -5.69 -17.80 -25.39
CA ALA A 546 -4.28 -18.03 -25.70
C ALA A 546 -3.73 -17.06 -26.76
N ALA A 547 -4.48 -16.81 -27.83
CA ALA A 547 -4.08 -15.90 -28.89
C ALA A 547 -4.00 -14.45 -28.41
N GLU A 548 -4.95 -13.98 -27.60
CA GLU A 548 -4.96 -12.63 -27.03
C GLU A 548 -3.82 -12.44 -26.02
N LEU A 549 -3.58 -13.42 -25.18
CA LEU A 549 -2.47 -13.39 -24.21
C LEU A 549 -1.11 -13.42 -24.90
N ALA A 550 -0.98 -14.14 -26.02
CA ALA A 550 0.22 -14.12 -26.84
C ALA A 550 0.43 -12.77 -27.51
N ASP A 551 -0.63 -12.14 -28.05
CA ASP A 551 -0.60 -10.83 -28.71
C ASP A 551 -0.17 -9.69 -27.77
N ILE A 552 -0.48 -9.79 -26.49
CA ILE A 552 -0.06 -8.80 -25.49
C ILE A 552 1.25 -9.16 -24.77
N SER A 553 1.92 -10.24 -25.15
CA SER A 553 3.17 -10.71 -24.52
C SER A 553 4.39 -10.10 -25.22
N PRO A 554 5.23 -9.30 -24.52
CA PRO A 554 6.40 -8.65 -25.12
C PRO A 554 7.36 -9.59 -25.86
N ILE A 555 7.48 -10.84 -25.43
CA ILE A 555 8.38 -11.83 -26.05
C ILE A 555 8.02 -12.12 -27.53
N ASN A 556 6.78 -11.90 -27.93
CA ASN A 556 6.30 -12.10 -29.29
C ASN A 556 6.49 -10.86 -30.18
N HIS A 557 6.95 -9.74 -29.62
CA HIS A 557 7.10 -8.45 -30.30
C HIS A 557 8.57 -7.96 -30.34
N ILE A 558 9.53 -8.86 -30.25
CA ILE A 558 10.96 -8.53 -30.27
C ILE A 558 11.34 -7.63 -31.47
N GLY A 559 10.79 -7.91 -32.64
CA GLY A 559 11.03 -7.13 -33.85
C GLY A 559 10.64 -5.67 -33.77
N GLU A 560 9.58 -5.37 -33.02
CA GLU A 560 8.96 -4.05 -32.88
C GLU A 560 9.64 -3.18 -31.78
N ILE A 561 10.46 -3.77 -30.91
CA ILE A 561 11.20 -3.05 -29.89
C ILE A 561 12.29 -2.21 -30.54
N GLY A 562 12.09 -0.88 -30.57
CA GLY A 562 13.04 0.09 -31.12
C GLY A 562 13.80 0.89 -30.06
N SER A 563 13.30 0.97 -28.82
CA SER A 563 13.90 1.74 -27.74
C SER A 563 14.81 0.88 -26.86
N PRO A 564 15.91 1.42 -26.32
CA PRO A 564 16.75 0.72 -25.34
C PRO A 564 15.97 0.29 -24.09
N LEU A 565 16.25 -0.93 -23.60
CA LEU A 565 15.61 -1.51 -22.43
C LEU A 565 16.62 -1.74 -21.30
N LEU A 566 16.28 -1.36 -20.07
CA LEU A 566 16.90 -1.90 -18.86
C LEU A 566 15.96 -2.93 -18.24
N LEU A 567 16.36 -4.19 -18.26
CA LEU A 567 15.61 -5.32 -17.74
C LEU A 567 16.25 -5.78 -16.42
N VAL A 568 15.51 -5.66 -15.33
CA VAL A 568 15.97 -6.03 -13.98
C VAL A 568 15.06 -7.11 -13.44
N TYR A 569 15.64 -8.22 -12.97
CA TYR A 569 14.91 -9.31 -12.36
C TYR A 569 15.57 -9.72 -11.05
N GLY A 570 14.84 -9.66 -9.95
CA GLY A 570 15.35 -9.96 -8.62
C GLY A 570 14.33 -10.63 -7.72
N ASN A 571 13.05 -10.46 -8.02
CA ASN A 571 11.99 -11.08 -7.24
C ASN A 571 11.42 -12.28 -7.99
N VAL A 572 11.78 -13.48 -7.52
CA VAL A 572 11.33 -14.76 -8.11
C VAL A 572 9.83 -15.02 -7.95
N GLU A 573 9.14 -14.22 -7.16
CA GLU A 573 7.72 -14.39 -6.90
C GLU A 573 6.83 -13.80 -7.98
N PHE A 574 7.30 -12.77 -8.67
CA PHE A 574 6.48 -12.05 -9.66
C PHE A 574 6.70 -12.52 -11.10
N SER A 575 7.85 -13.12 -11.42
CA SER A 575 8.12 -13.51 -12.80
C SER A 575 8.89 -14.82 -12.91
N PRO A 576 8.48 -15.76 -13.79
CA PRO A 576 9.21 -16.99 -14.03
C PRO A 576 10.63 -16.69 -14.53
N ARG A 577 11.65 -17.17 -13.82
CA ARG A 577 13.07 -17.03 -14.19
C ARG A 577 13.35 -17.45 -15.63
N ALA A 578 12.67 -18.50 -16.09
CA ALA A 578 12.81 -19.00 -17.46
C ALA A 578 12.33 -18.00 -18.51
N SER A 579 11.17 -17.36 -18.29
CA SER A 579 10.62 -16.35 -19.20
C SER A 579 11.50 -15.11 -19.28
N ALA A 580 12.04 -14.63 -18.14
CA ALA A 580 12.95 -13.51 -18.09
C ALA A 580 14.23 -13.76 -18.91
N ARG A 581 14.85 -14.95 -18.74
CA ARG A 581 16.04 -15.34 -19.51
C ARG A 581 15.75 -15.54 -20.98
N ALA A 582 14.61 -16.15 -21.32
CA ALA A 582 14.20 -16.36 -22.71
C ALA A 582 13.99 -15.03 -23.42
N PHE A 583 13.36 -14.04 -22.76
CA PHE A 583 13.15 -12.71 -23.30
C PHE A 583 14.47 -11.98 -23.57
N ALA A 584 15.39 -11.96 -22.58
CA ALA A 584 16.72 -11.36 -22.76
C ALA A 584 17.51 -12.03 -23.90
N ALA A 585 17.48 -13.37 -23.99
CA ALA A 585 18.14 -14.12 -25.06
C ALA A 585 17.55 -13.80 -26.44
N ALA A 586 16.22 -13.63 -26.54
CA ALA A 586 15.55 -13.24 -27.78
C ALA A 586 15.94 -11.83 -28.24
N LEU A 587 16.03 -10.87 -27.32
CA LEU A 587 16.52 -9.52 -27.60
C LEU A 587 17.97 -9.53 -28.09
N ALA A 588 18.85 -10.30 -27.44
CA ALA A 588 20.25 -10.44 -27.83
C ALA A 588 20.37 -11.04 -29.24
N LYS A 589 19.62 -12.11 -29.54
CA LYS A 589 19.57 -12.75 -30.86
C LYS A 589 19.11 -11.78 -31.95
N ALA A 590 18.19 -10.89 -31.63
CA ALA A 590 17.65 -9.89 -32.57
C ALA A 590 18.48 -8.57 -32.58
N ASN A 591 19.62 -8.51 -31.90
CA ASN A 591 20.47 -7.32 -31.78
C ASN A 591 19.71 -6.08 -31.27
N LYS A 592 18.72 -6.26 -30.37
CA LYS A 592 17.99 -5.15 -29.76
C LYS A 592 18.78 -4.56 -28.60
N PRO A 593 18.86 -3.21 -28.48
CA PRO A 593 19.63 -2.57 -27.41
C PRO A 593 18.97 -2.84 -26.04
N HIS A 594 19.67 -3.58 -25.20
CA HIS A 594 19.19 -3.87 -23.85
C HIS A 594 20.33 -4.12 -22.86
N GLU A 595 20.05 -3.83 -21.58
CA GLU A 595 20.83 -4.28 -20.43
C GLU A 595 19.97 -5.30 -19.66
N PHE A 596 20.56 -6.43 -19.27
CA PHE A 596 19.90 -7.46 -18.48
C PHE A 596 20.63 -7.66 -17.15
N VAL A 597 19.91 -7.47 -16.05
CA VAL A 597 20.41 -7.61 -14.68
C VAL A 597 19.52 -8.59 -13.93
N ALA A 598 20.09 -9.65 -13.39
CA ALA A 598 19.32 -10.66 -12.66
C ALA A 598 20.02 -11.06 -11.36
N LYS A 599 19.28 -11.09 -10.25
CA LYS A 599 19.69 -11.53 -8.92
C LYS A 599 18.74 -12.60 -8.39
N PHE A 600 18.63 -13.71 -9.11
CA PHE A 600 17.69 -14.80 -8.78
C PHE A 600 18.03 -15.59 -7.52
N ASP A 601 19.24 -15.50 -7.02
CA ASP A 601 19.73 -16.27 -5.89
C ASP A 601 19.58 -15.54 -4.55
N GLU A 602 19.16 -14.26 -4.58
CA GLU A 602 18.90 -13.45 -3.41
C GLU A 602 17.38 -13.44 -3.13
N ILE A 603 16.95 -14.00 -1.99
CA ILE A 603 15.52 -14.10 -1.59
C ILE A 603 14.87 -12.70 -1.52
N GLU A 604 15.61 -11.69 -1.11
CA GLU A 604 15.13 -10.32 -0.91
C GLU A 604 15.32 -9.44 -2.17
N GLY A 605 15.96 -9.95 -3.22
CA GLY A 605 16.17 -9.25 -4.49
C GLY A 605 16.81 -7.87 -4.29
N PHE A 606 16.12 -6.83 -4.76
CA PHE A 606 16.57 -5.44 -4.64
C PHE A 606 15.90 -4.65 -3.48
N ASN A 607 15.25 -5.33 -2.54
CA ASN A 607 14.55 -4.67 -1.43
C ASN A 607 15.48 -4.25 -0.28
N MET A 608 16.68 -4.88 -0.20
CA MET A 608 17.68 -4.50 0.80
C MET A 608 18.47 -3.25 0.38
N PRO A 609 18.91 -2.41 1.33
CA PRO A 609 19.54 -1.11 1.05
C PRO A 609 20.71 -1.16 0.07
N LYS A 610 21.62 -2.12 0.20
CA LYS A 610 22.77 -2.22 -0.69
C LYS A 610 22.40 -2.63 -2.11
N PRO A 611 21.67 -3.74 -2.37
CA PRO A 611 21.16 -4.06 -3.70
C PRO A 611 20.27 -2.96 -4.28
N ARG A 612 19.46 -2.29 -3.43
CA ARG A 612 18.64 -1.16 -3.86
C ARG A 612 19.46 0.02 -4.37
N ALA A 613 20.53 0.37 -3.65
CA ALA A 613 21.43 1.42 -4.09
C ALA A 613 22.15 1.07 -5.42
N GLU A 614 22.53 -0.20 -5.61
CA GLU A 614 23.09 -0.67 -6.87
C GLU A 614 22.09 -0.52 -8.02
N LEU A 615 20.82 -0.90 -7.80
CA LEU A 615 19.75 -0.75 -8.78
C LEU A 615 19.50 0.71 -9.13
N LEU A 616 19.32 1.58 -8.13
CA LEU A 616 19.10 3.02 -8.36
C LEU A 616 20.29 3.66 -9.10
N GLY A 617 21.53 3.27 -8.78
CA GLY A 617 22.70 3.73 -9.51
C GLY A 617 22.75 3.26 -10.98
N ARG A 618 22.20 2.08 -11.29
CA ARG A 618 22.05 1.63 -12.70
C ARG A 618 20.96 2.41 -13.42
N ILE A 619 19.81 2.61 -12.78
CA ILE A 619 18.71 3.43 -13.31
C ILE A 619 19.23 4.85 -13.63
N GLU A 620 19.97 5.46 -12.72
CA GLU A 620 20.57 6.79 -12.92
C GLU A 620 21.43 6.84 -14.18
N ARG A 621 22.39 5.91 -14.32
CA ARG A 621 23.27 5.86 -15.49
C ARG A 621 22.52 5.60 -16.78
N PHE A 622 21.58 4.67 -16.78
CA PHE A 622 20.77 4.32 -17.95
C PHE A 622 19.92 5.51 -18.41
N LEU A 623 19.22 6.18 -17.49
CA LEU A 623 18.47 7.39 -17.80
C LEU A 623 19.37 8.53 -18.30
N ALA A 624 20.50 8.77 -17.65
CA ALA A 624 21.45 9.80 -18.07
C ALA A 624 21.96 9.57 -19.50
N GLN A 625 22.22 8.30 -19.87
CA GLN A 625 22.68 7.93 -21.20
C GLN A 625 21.60 8.15 -22.29
N HIS A 626 20.34 7.79 -22.01
CA HIS A 626 19.29 7.77 -23.01
C HIS A 626 18.36 8.99 -22.99
N MET A 627 18.37 9.76 -21.91
CA MET A 627 17.55 10.95 -21.70
C MET A 627 18.34 12.26 -21.73
N ALA A 628 19.61 12.21 -22.16
CA ALA A 628 20.42 13.42 -22.39
C ALA A 628 19.73 14.35 -23.41
N PRO A 629 19.83 15.69 -23.26
CA PRO A 629 19.37 16.61 -24.29
C PRO A 629 20.02 16.28 -25.64
N PRO A 630 19.29 16.41 -26.76
CA PRO A 630 19.91 16.32 -28.07
C PRO A 630 21.11 17.28 -28.14
N ALA A 631 22.22 16.80 -28.71
CA ALA A 631 23.36 17.69 -28.94
C ALA A 631 22.87 18.91 -29.73
N ALA A 632 23.19 20.11 -29.26
CA ALA A 632 22.86 21.32 -30.00
C ALA A 632 23.44 21.17 -31.42
N GLN A 633 22.58 21.16 -32.40
CA GLN A 633 23.04 21.26 -33.78
C GLN A 633 23.80 22.59 -33.90
N LYS A 634 25.11 22.49 -34.11
CA LYS A 634 25.99 23.63 -34.36
C LYS A 634 25.66 24.25 -35.71
#